data_db111f2e4c6c0952b8be3cacdfc8b7d6
#
_entry.id   db111f2e4c6c0952b8be3cacdfc8b7d6
#
_cell.length_a   1.000
_cell.length_b   1.000
_cell.length_c   1.000
_cell.angle_alpha   90.00
_cell.angle_beta   90.00
_cell.angle_gamma   90.00
#
_symmetry.space_group_name_H-M   'P 1'
#
loop_
_entity.id
_entity.type
_entity.pdbx_description
1 polymer ?
#
loop_
_entity_poly.entity_id
_entity_poly.type
_entity_poly.pdbx_seq_one_letter_code
_entity_poly.pdbx_strand_id
1 'polypeptide(L)'
;MDINERLKLIKLPPTEEIITEKELIELLQTKNNIVAYDGFEPSGLLHLGSGILRSIKTNDFIEAKIRFIIYIADWFAYLNNKFGGNLELIKKAGEYFIEGWKACGMKVDKVEFVWCSDLVKDPEYWEMFLKISKLVTINRVRRAVTVAGRQSIEIKNPSLLIYPLMQVTDIFMLNNKEGVDICQLGMDQRKVNMLAREIAENLGRKKPIAVHHHLLLGLQAGERMGKFDEDEKINREISFKMSKSKPETAIFIHDSEEDVKRKILNAYCPPKQIEMNPILEICKYIIFRKFDRMIIKREEKYGGNIEILSYEELEKLYIDGKIHPLDLKNAVIEYLNIILEPIRNYFEKENARKLYEIVKMAQIIR
;
A
#
# COMPACT_ATOMS: atom_id res chain seq x y z
N MET A 1 -26.66 -1.04 -5.13
CA MET A 1 -25.53 -0.20 -5.59
C MET A 1 -25.38 -0.42 -7.08
N ASP A 2 -25.42 0.63 -7.85
CA ASP A 2 -25.26 0.57 -9.30
C ASP A 2 -23.77 0.46 -9.70
N ILE A 3 -23.52 0.27 -11.00
CA ILE A 3 -22.16 0.08 -11.53
C ILE A 3 -21.32 1.34 -11.38
N ASN A 4 -21.93 2.52 -11.56
CA ASN A 4 -21.22 3.80 -11.47
C ASN A 4 -20.80 4.09 -10.02
N GLU A 5 -21.63 3.77 -9.04
CA GLU A 5 -21.31 3.86 -7.62
C GLU A 5 -20.13 2.93 -7.26
N ARG A 6 -20.17 1.67 -7.74
CA ARG A 6 -19.08 0.71 -7.56
C ARG A 6 -17.78 1.20 -8.18
N LEU A 7 -17.84 1.67 -9.42
CA LEU A 7 -16.69 2.22 -10.14
C LEU A 7 -16.11 3.44 -9.43
N LYS A 8 -16.97 4.34 -8.94
CA LYS A 8 -16.57 5.51 -8.16
C LYS A 8 -15.76 5.10 -6.92
N LEU A 9 -16.22 4.13 -6.15
CA LEU A 9 -15.51 3.62 -4.96
C LEU A 9 -14.14 3.04 -5.33
N ILE A 10 -14.05 2.24 -6.40
CA ILE A 10 -12.79 1.66 -6.86
C ILE A 10 -11.80 2.76 -7.30
N LYS A 11 -12.31 3.85 -7.89
CA LYS A 11 -11.50 4.99 -8.37
C LYS A 11 -11.12 5.99 -7.28
N LEU A 12 -11.72 5.92 -6.09
CA LEU A 12 -11.35 6.83 -5.00
C LEU A 12 -9.85 6.78 -4.71
N PRO A 13 -9.22 7.91 -4.39
CA PRO A 13 -7.85 7.92 -3.91
C PRO A 13 -7.65 6.90 -2.77
N PRO A 14 -6.58 6.14 -2.73
CA PRO A 14 -5.34 6.30 -3.46
C PRO A 14 -5.23 5.58 -4.81
N THR A 15 -6.32 5.15 -5.46
CA THR A 15 -6.23 4.57 -6.82
C THR A 15 -5.58 5.58 -7.77
N GLU A 16 -4.56 5.14 -8.48
CA GLU A 16 -3.76 5.94 -9.41
C GLU A 16 -3.90 5.44 -10.85
N GLU A 17 -3.95 4.11 -11.04
CA GLU A 17 -4.02 3.49 -12.35
C GLU A 17 -4.99 2.31 -12.37
N ILE A 18 -5.75 2.18 -13.45
CA ILE A 18 -6.60 1.01 -13.73
C ILE A 18 -6.30 0.49 -15.13
N ILE A 19 -5.89 -0.76 -15.24
CA ILE A 19 -5.58 -1.43 -16.53
C ILE A 19 -6.51 -2.63 -16.71
N THR A 20 -7.60 -2.47 -17.45
CA THR A 20 -8.11 -1.23 -18.06
C THR A 20 -9.46 -0.88 -17.46
N GLU A 21 -9.84 0.41 -17.48
CA GLU A 21 -11.14 0.85 -16.98
C GLU A 21 -12.29 0.22 -17.75
N LYS A 22 -12.14 0.02 -19.07
CA LYS A 22 -13.14 -0.66 -19.91
C LYS A 22 -13.38 -2.10 -19.45
N GLU A 23 -12.30 -2.86 -19.21
CA GLU A 23 -12.41 -4.24 -18.73
C GLU A 23 -13.03 -4.30 -17.31
N LEU A 24 -12.73 -3.31 -16.46
CA LEU A 24 -13.33 -3.22 -15.14
C LEU A 24 -14.83 -2.97 -15.22
N ILE A 25 -15.29 -2.07 -16.07
CA ILE A 25 -16.72 -1.81 -16.30
C ILE A 25 -17.43 -3.07 -16.79
N GLU A 26 -16.84 -3.76 -17.78
CA GLU A 26 -17.36 -5.03 -18.30
C GLU A 26 -17.45 -6.10 -17.21
N LEU A 27 -16.42 -6.23 -16.38
CA LEU A 27 -16.42 -7.14 -15.24
C LEU A 27 -17.54 -6.82 -14.24
N LEU A 28 -17.73 -5.53 -13.91
CA LEU A 28 -18.78 -5.06 -13.00
C LEU A 28 -20.18 -5.32 -13.54
N GLN A 29 -20.35 -5.36 -14.89
CA GLN A 29 -21.62 -5.64 -15.56
C GLN A 29 -21.95 -7.13 -15.64
N THR A 30 -20.92 -7.97 -15.82
CA THR A 30 -21.11 -9.38 -16.20
C THR A 30 -20.90 -10.38 -15.08
N LYS A 31 -20.18 -10.00 -14.01
CA LYS A 31 -19.85 -10.90 -12.90
C LYS A 31 -20.37 -10.39 -11.57
N ASN A 32 -21.16 -11.24 -10.87
CA ASN A 32 -21.68 -10.89 -9.55
C ASN A 32 -20.66 -11.11 -8.43
N ASN A 33 -19.85 -12.15 -8.51
CA ASN A 33 -18.93 -12.60 -7.45
C ASN A 33 -17.48 -12.25 -7.83
N ILE A 34 -17.17 -10.97 -7.82
CA ILE A 34 -15.84 -10.45 -8.17
C ILE A 34 -14.91 -10.60 -6.97
N VAL A 35 -13.67 -11.02 -7.24
CA VAL A 35 -12.62 -11.21 -6.24
C VAL A 35 -11.43 -10.32 -6.56
N ALA A 36 -11.06 -9.49 -5.59
CA ALA A 36 -9.82 -8.72 -5.60
C ALA A 36 -8.83 -9.25 -4.58
N TYR A 37 -7.55 -9.03 -4.79
CA TYR A 37 -6.52 -9.36 -3.79
C TYR A 37 -5.47 -8.27 -3.66
N ASP A 38 -4.82 -8.28 -2.51
CA ASP A 38 -3.59 -7.55 -2.22
C ASP A 38 -2.64 -8.41 -1.40
N GLY A 39 -1.35 -8.32 -1.67
CA GLY A 39 -0.32 -9.15 -1.04
C GLY A 39 0.65 -8.34 -0.18
N PHE A 40 1.00 -8.88 0.99
CA PHE A 40 1.90 -8.22 1.94
C PHE A 40 2.96 -9.15 2.47
N GLU A 41 4.22 -8.72 2.38
CA GLU A 41 5.30 -9.34 3.12
C GLU A 41 5.28 -8.90 4.59
N PRO A 42 5.14 -9.82 5.55
CA PRO A 42 5.36 -9.51 6.97
C PRO A 42 6.82 -9.09 7.21
N SER A 43 7.06 -7.80 7.42
CA SER A 43 8.43 -7.26 7.40
C SER A 43 8.70 -6.13 8.39
N GLY A 44 8.04 -6.15 9.55
CA GLY A 44 8.18 -5.13 10.60
C GLY A 44 6.91 -4.34 10.87
N LEU A 45 7.01 -3.21 11.55
CA LEU A 45 5.86 -2.42 11.98
C LEU A 45 5.11 -1.79 10.79
N LEU A 46 3.80 -1.61 10.94
CA LEU A 46 2.97 -0.90 9.97
C LEU A 46 3.16 0.61 10.10
N HIS A 47 3.19 1.28 8.96
CA HIS A 47 3.20 2.74 8.84
C HIS A 47 1.93 3.24 8.14
N LEU A 48 1.73 4.56 8.00
CA LEU A 48 0.52 5.14 7.38
C LEU A 48 0.16 4.46 6.05
N GLY A 49 1.15 4.23 5.18
CA GLY A 49 0.93 3.62 3.86
C GLY A 49 0.51 2.15 3.94
N SER A 50 1.15 1.33 4.77
CA SER A 50 0.86 -0.10 4.88
C SER A 50 -0.27 -0.42 5.87
N GLY A 51 -0.58 0.46 6.80
CA GLY A 51 -1.67 0.32 7.78
C GLY A 51 -2.94 1.04 7.34
N ILE A 52 -2.96 2.37 7.50
CA ILE A 52 -4.18 3.18 7.33
C ILE A 52 -4.63 3.25 5.87
N LEU A 53 -3.71 3.58 4.96
CA LEU A 53 -4.04 3.73 3.53
C LEU A 53 -4.59 2.43 2.94
N ARG A 54 -3.98 1.28 3.32
CA ARG A 54 -4.44 -0.04 2.87
C ARG A 54 -5.81 -0.38 3.44
N SER A 55 -6.05 -0.06 4.72
CA SER A 55 -7.36 -0.27 5.35
C SER A 55 -8.45 0.55 4.66
N ILE A 56 -8.18 1.81 4.32
CA ILE A 56 -9.10 2.66 3.55
C ILE A 56 -9.42 2.00 2.21
N LYS A 57 -8.39 1.62 1.44
CA LYS A 57 -8.60 1.08 0.10
C LYS A 57 -9.29 -0.28 0.08
N THR A 58 -8.94 -1.17 1.00
CA THR A 58 -9.64 -2.46 1.17
C THR A 58 -11.11 -2.25 1.49
N ASN A 59 -11.43 -1.29 2.37
CA ASN A 59 -12.81 -0.95 2.68
C ASN A 59 -13.59 -0.42 1.46
N ASP A 60 -12.96 0.39 0.59
CA ASP A 60 -13.60 0.84 -0.67
C ASP A 60 -14.05 -0.34 -1.54
N PHE A 61 -13.21 -1.38 -1.66
CA PHE A 61 -13.56 -2.59 -2.41
C PHE A 61 -14.68 -3.39 -1.75
N ILE A 62 -14.66 -3.50 -0.43
CA ILE A 62 -15.73 -4.16 0.33
C ILE A 62 -17.06 -3.41 0.15
N GLU A 63 -17.05 -2.07 0.24
CA GLU A 63 -18.22 -1.24 -0.03
C GLU A 63 -18.72 -1.41 -1.48
N ALA A 64 -17.79 -1.50 -2.45
CA ALA A 64 -18.11 -1.79 -3.83
C ALA A 64 -18.64 -3.22 -4.06
N LYS A 65 -18.92 -4.00 -2.99
CA LYS A 65 -19.41 -5.40 -3.05
C LYS A 65 -18.46 -6.33 -3.81
N ILE A 66 -17.16 -6.18 -3.57
CA ILE A 66 -16.11 -7.03 -4.10
C ILE A 66 -15.54 -7.85 -2.95
N ARG A 67 -15.46 -9.18 -3.10
CA ARG A 67 -14.75 -10.04 -2.16
C ARG A 67 -13.27 -9.66 -2.17
N PHE A 68 -12.68 -9.55 -1.00
CA PHE A 68 -11.30 -9.11 -0.89
C PHE A 68 -10.45 -10.16 -0.17
N ILE A 69 -9.36 -10.57 -0.83
CA ILE A 69 -8.36 -11.47 -0.27
C ILE A 69 -7.14 -10.64 0.12
N ILE A 70 -6.70 -10.75 1.37
CA ILE A 70 -5.38 -10.30 1.78
C ILE A 70 -4.46 -11.52 1.86
N TYR A 71 -3.44 -11.50 1.01
CA TYR A 71 -2.45 -12.53 0.91
C TYR A 71 -1.25 -12.22 1.81
N ILE A 72 -1.05 -13.05 2.84
CA ILE A 72 0.08 -12.93 3.76
C ILE A 72 1.26 -13.70 3.14
N ALA A 73 2.18 -12.96 2.56
CA ALA A 73 3.29 -13.48 1.77
C ALA A 73 4.49 -13.85 2.67
N ASP A 74 4.31 -14.80 3.58
CA ASP A 74 5.31 -15.23 4.56
C ASP A 74 6.55 -15.87 3.91
N TRP A 75 6.40 -16.72 2.89
CA TRP A 75 7.53 -17.25 2.13
C TRP A 75 8.27 -16.19 1.33
N PHE A 76 7.60 -15.16 0.84
CA PHE A 76 8.25 -14.04 0.18
C PHE A 76 9.08 -13.21 1.17
N ALA A 77 8.58 -13.03 2.39
CA ALA A 77 9.34 -12.42 3.47
C ALA A 77 10.59 -13.24 3.80
N TYR A 78 10.48 -14.57 3.82
CA TYR A 78 11.63 -15.47 3.99
C TYR A 78 12.64 -15.32 2.85
N LEU A 79 12.21 -15.36 1.58
CA LEU A 79 13.08 -15.18 0.40
C LEU A 79 13.81 -13.83 0.42
N ASN A 80 13.18 -12.79 0.96
CA ASN A 80 13.75 -11.46 1.14
C ASN A 80 14.51 -11.28 2.48
N ASN A 81 14.78 -12.38 3.17
CA ASN A 81 15.54 -12.42 4.42
C ASN A 81 14.98 -11.48 5.51
N LYS A 82 13.66 -11.30 5.55
CA LYS A 82 13.03 -10.52 6.62
C LYS A 82 13.22 -11.24 7.96
N PHE A 83 13.51 -10.48 9.00
CA PHE A 83 13.83 -11.03 10.34
C PHE A 83 14.92 -12.12 10.30
N GLY A 84 15.94 -11.96 9.42
CA GLY A 84 16.99 -12.95 9.25
C GLY A 84 16.53 -14.32 8.71
N GLY A 85 15.35 -14.37 8.06
CA GLY A 85 14.73 -15.62 7.57
C GLY A 85 14.09 -16.46 8.66
N ASN A 86 13.82 -15.91 9.85
CA ASN A 86 13.12 -16.64 10.91
C ASN A 86 11.60 -16.71 10.61
N LEU A 87 11.14 -17.89 10.19
CA LEU A 87 9.74 -18.12 9.80
C LEU A 87 8.75 -17.92 10.95
N GLU A 88 9.12 -18.22 12.19
CA GLU A 88 8.24 -17.99 13.34
C GLU A 88 8.00 -16.50 13.57
N LEU A 89 9.08 -15.69 13.51
CA LEU A 89 8.96 -14.24 13.61
C LEU A 89 8.18 -13.64 12.42
N ILE A 90 8.38 -14.17 11.22
CA ILE A 90 7.61 -13.77 10.03
C ILE A 90 6.12 -14.05 10.22
N LYS A 91 5.75 -15.22 10.76
CA LYS A 91 4.35 -15.54 11.07
C LYS A 91 3.77 -14.62 12.14
N LYS A 92 4.52 -14.37 13.23
CA LYS A 92 4.09 -13.40 14.25
C LYS A 92 3.92 -11.98 13.68
N ALA A 93 4.76 -11.58 12.75
CA ALA A 93 4.59 -10.31 12.05
C ALA A 93 3.34 -10.30 11.14
N GLY A 94 2.98 -11.42 10.53
CA GLY A 94 1.72 -11.55 9.79
C GLY A 94 0.49 -11.46 10.69
N GLU A 95 0.50 -12.15 11.84
CA GLU A 95 -0.56 -12.02 12.87
C GLU A 95 -0.67 -10.56 13.36
N TYR A 96 0.46 -9.90 13.62
CA TYR A 96 0.50 -8.48 13.97
C TYR A 96 -0.09 -7.59 12.86
N PHE A 97 0.14 -7.90 11.59
CA PHE A 97 -0.45 -7.13 10.49
C PHE A 97 -1.96 -7.18 10.51
N ILE A 98 -2.55 -8.37 10.73
CA ILE A 98 -4.01 -8.54 10.82
C ILE A 98 -4.57 -7.68 11.98
N GLU A 99 -3.96 -7.73 13.17
CA GLU A 99 -4.36 -6.89 14.30
C GLU A 99 -4.16 -5.40 14.01
N GLY A 100 -3.07 -5.03 13.32
CA GLY A 100 -2.81 -3.66 12.92
C GLY A 100 -3.84 -3.11 11.94
N TRP A 101 -4.24 -3.87 10.92
CA TRP A 101 -5.30 -3.47 10.00
C TRP A 101 -6.64 -3.35 10.69
N LYS A 102 -6.96 -4.26 11.61
CA LYS A 102 -8.16 -4.17 12.45
C LYS A 102 -8.17 -2.88 13.27
N ALA A 103 -7.05 -2.55 13.91
CA ALA A 103 -6.88 -1.29 14.63
C ALA A 103 -7.01 -0.05 13.73
N CYS A 104 -6.52 -0.11 12.48
CA CYS A 104 -6.65 0.94 11.48
C CYS A 104 -8.07 1.10 10.89
N GLY A 105 -9.03 0.23 11.29
CA GLY A 105 -10.42 0.29 10.88
C GLY A 105 -10.74 -0.48 9.60
N MET A 106 -9.91 -1.46 9.20
CA MET A 106 -10.26 -2.40 8.15
C MET A 106 -11.36 -3.34 8.63
N LYS A 107 -12.36 -3.59 7.78
CA LYS A 107 -13.46 -4.55 8.04
C LYS A 107 -12.95 -5.98 7.89
N VAL A 108 -12.07 -6.40 8.80
CA VAL A 108 -11.35 -7.69 8.74
C VAL A 108 -12.28 -8.91 8.75
N ASP A 109 -13.47 -8.77 9.30
CA ASP A 109 -14.54 -9.77 9.27
C ASP A 109 -15.12 -10.03 7.86
N LYS A 110 -14.85 -9.12 6.91
CA LYS A 110 -15.26 -9.20 5.50
C LYS A 110 -14.10 -9.48 4.55
N VAL A 111 -12.91 -9.74 5.10
CA VAL A 111 -11.69 -10.03 4.35
C VAL A 111 -11.31 -11.49 4.54
N GLU A 112 -10.95 -12.15 3.47
CA GLU A 112 -10.35 -13.48 3.49
C GLU A 112 -8.83 -13.34 3.61
N PHE A 113 -8.23 -13.94 4.66
CA PHE A 113 -6.78 -13.97 4.83
C PHE A 113 -6.24 -15.31 4.33
N VAL A 114 -5.33 -15.27 3.36
CA VAL A 114 -4.68 -16.46 2.79
C VAL A 114 -3.18 -16.35 3.03
N TRP A 115 -2.58 -17.38 3.61
CA TRP A 115 -1.14 -17.46 3.84
C TRP A 115 -0.45 -18.15 2.66
N CYS A 116 0.69 -17.62 2.21
CA CYS A 116 1.49 -18.25 1.17
C CYS A 116 1.89 -19.67 1.57
N SER A 117 2.32 -19.85 2.82
CA SER A 117 2.69 -21.16 3.36
C SER A 117 1.58 -22.20 3.34
N ASP A 118 0.31 -21.79 3.26
CA ASP A 118 -0.81 -22.72 3.09
C ASP A 118 -1.10 -22.97 1.59
N LEU A 119 -1.07 -21.95 0.77
CA LEU A 119 -1.33 -22.06 -0.67
C LEU A 119 -0.32 -22.98 -1.37
N VAL A 120 0.98 -22.87 -1.03
CA VAL A 120 2.06 -23.67 -1.66
C VAL A 120 2.07 -25.15 -1.24
N LYS A 121 1.22 -25.58 -0.29
CA LYS A 121 1.06 -27.00 0.07
C LYS A 121 0.30 -27.78 -1.00
N ASP A 122 -0.46 -27.09 -1.84
CA ASP A 122 -1.22 -27.71 -2.93
C ASP A 122 -0.27 -28.11 -4.07
N PRO A 123 -0.23 -29.38 -4.49
CA PRO A 123 0.61 -29.81 -5.61
C PRO A 123 0.31 -29.06 -6.93
N GLU A 124 -0.93 -28.66 -7.19
CA GLU A 124 -1.33 -27.94 -8.39
C GLU A 124 -0.71 -26.52 -8.43
N TYR A 125 -0.34 -25.96 -7.26
CA TYR A 125 0.42 -24.71 -7.20
C TYR A 125 1.75 -24.83 -7.97
N TRP A 126 2.47 -25.91 -7.73
CA TRP A 126 3.76 -26.16 -8.38
C TRP A 126 3.62 -26.52 -9.85
N GLU A 127 2.53 -27.18 -10.23
CA GLU A 127 2.22 -27.41 -11.66
C GLU A 127 2.00 -26.06 -12.38
N MET A 128 1.21 -25.16 -11.77
CA MET A 128 0.99 -23.82 -12.32
C MET A 128 2.30 -23.02 -12.37
N PHE A 129 3.10 -23.05 -11.32
CA PHE A 129 4.42 -22.41 -11.27
C PHE A 129 5.34 -22.89 -12.39
N LEU A 130 5.40 -24.20 -12.66
CA LEU A 130 6.21 -24.75 -13.73
C LEU A 130 5.68 -24.35 -15.13
N LYS A 131 4.35 -24.35 -15.33
CA LYS A 131 3.73 -23.86 -16.57
C LYS A 131 4.11 -22.39 -16.82
N ILE A 132 3.98 -21.53 -15.81
CA ILE A 132 4.37 -20.12 -15.88
C ILE A 132 5.86 -19.97 -16.19
N SER A 133 6.72 -20.74 -15.50
CA SER A 133 8.17 -20.68 -15.68
C SER A 133 8.60 -21.03 -17.10
N LYS A 134 7.86 -21.90 -17.79
CA LYS A 134 8.10 -22.25 -19.21
C LYS A 134 7.66 -21.16 -20.19
N LEU A 135 6.70 -20.34 -19.82
CA LEU A 135 6.15 -19.29 -20.69
C LEU A 135 6.94 -17.98 -20.63
N VAL A 136 7.77 -17.80 -19.60
CA VAL A 136 8.43 -16.51 -19.33
C VAL A 136 9.93 -16.61 -19.57
N THR A 137 10.49 -15.68 -20.34
CA THR A 137 11.94 -15.61 -20.53
C THR A 137 12.66 -15.04 -19.29
N ILE A 138 13.91 -15.44 -19.07
CA ILE A 138 14.74 -14.90 -17.97
C ILE A 138 14.81 -13.37 -18.01
N ASN A 139 14.92 -12.78 -19.19
CA ASN A 139 14.96 -11.31 -19.33
C ASN A 139 13.64 -10.65 -18.92
N ARG A 140 12.48 -11.31 -19.14
CA ARG A 140 11.19 -10.80 -18.70
C ARG A 140 11.05 -10.88 -17.19
N VAL A 141 11.50 -11.98 -16.57
CA VAL A 141 11.56 -12.14 -15.12
C VAL A 141 12.46 -11.08 -14.48
N ARG A 142 13.68 -10.88 -15.03
CA ARG A 142 14.61 -9.83 -14.56
C ARG A 142 13.95 -8.45 -14.55
N ARG A 143 13.22 -8.08 -15.59
CA ARG A 143 12.48 -6.80 -15.63
C ARG A 143 11.38 -6.70 -14.58
N ALA A 144 10.79 -7.82 -14.18
CA ALA A 144 9.82 -7.85 -13.09
C ALA A 144 10.47 -7.71 -11.70
N VAL A 145 11.69 -8.23 -11.51
CA VAL A 145 12.46 -8.09 -10.25
C VAL A 145 12.86 -6.64 -9.94
N THR A 146 13.15 -5.82 -10.95
CA THR A 146 13.58 -4.40 -10.76
C THR A 146 12.48 -3.48 -10.22
N VAL A 147 11.30 -4.02 -9.94
CA VAL A 147 10.12 -3.29 -9.46
C VAL A 147 10.25 -2.72 -8.05
N ALA A 148 11.04 -3.33 -7.18
CA ALA A 148 11.05 -2.96 -5.77
C ALA A 148 11.96 -1.75 -5.40
N GLY A 149 12.13 -0.76 -6.30
CA GLY A 149 12.99 0.41 -6.05
C GLY A 149 14.49 0.09 -5.97
N ARG A 150 14.89 -1.06 -6.47
CA ARG A 150 16.28 -1.52 -6.52
C ARG A 150 16.81 -1.30 -7.93
N GLN A 151 17.51 -0.20 -8.14
CA GLN A 151 18.29 0.01 -9.37
C GLN A 151 19.27 -1.15 -9.53
N SER A 152 19.30 -1.79 -10.70
CA SER A 152 20.22 -2.87 -11.10
C SER A 152 20.61 -3.82 -9.95
N ILE A 153 19.67 -4.68 -9.52
CA ILE A 153 20.02 -5.77 -8.60
C ILE A 153 20.87 -6.75 -9.37
N GLU A 154 22.10 -6.89 -8.95
CA GLU A 154 22.85 -8.08 -9.25
C GLU A 154 22.08 -9.29 -8.71
N ILE A 155 21.62 -10.17 -9.60
CA ILE A 155 20.88 -11.36 -9.20
C ILE A 155 21.88 -12.31 -8.53
N LYS A 156 21.97 -12.23 -7.20
CA LYS A 156 22.94 -13.00 -6.40
C LYS A 156 22.51 -14.44 -6.18
N ASN A 157 21.22 -14.73 -6.27
CA ASN A 157 20.72 -16.08 -6.03
C ASN A 157 19.39 -16.33 -6.81
N PRO A 158 19.02 -17.61 -7.01
CA PRO A 158 17.79 -17.97 -7.74
C PRO A 158 16.50 -17.45 -7.12
N SER A 159 16.46 -17.21 -5.80
CA SER A 159 15.23 -16.76 -5.11
C SER A 159 14.69 -15.47 -5.70
N LEU A 160 15.54 -14.57 -6.18
CA LEU A 160 15.14 -13.32 -6.82
C LEU A 160 14.43 -13.54 -8.17
N LEU A 161 14.70 -14.64 -8.86
CA LEU A 161 13.99 -15.02 -10.08
C LEU A 161 12.69 -15.79 -9.79
N ILE A 162 12.68 -16.55 -8.70
CA ILE A 162 11.52 -17.32 -8.26
C ILE A 162 10.40 -16.38 -7.78
N TYR A 163 10.76 -15.32 -7.07
CA TYR A 163 9.83 -14.37 -6.46
C TYR A 163 8.72 -13.88 -7.41
N PRO A 164 9.01 -13.23 -8.57
CA PRO A 164 7.95 -12.76 -9.47
C PRO A 164 7.16 -13.90 -10.11
N LEU A 165 7.75 -15.08 -10.30
CA LEU A 165 7.04 -16.26 -10.83
C LEU A 165 6.04 -16.81 -9.82
N MET A 166 6.41 -16.88 -8.52
CA MET A 166 5.49 -17.24 -7.46
C MET A 166 4.34 -16.23 -7.35
N GLN A 167 4.63 -14.92 -7.40
CA GLN A 167 3.58 -13.91 -7.33
C GLN A 167 2.57 -14.00 -8.48
N VAL A 168 3.03 -14.32 -9.70
CA VAL A 168 2.13 -14.58 -10.82
C VAL A 168 1.33 -15.87 -10.59
N THR A 169 1.96 -16.90 -10.00
CA THR A 169 1.28 -18.15 -9.65
C THR A 169 0.17 -17.89 -8.63
N ASP A 170 0.45 -17.09 -7.59
CA ASP A 170 -0.54 -16.72 -6.57
C ASP A 170 -1.79 -16.09 -7.19
N ILE A 171 -1.63 -15.18 -8.15
CA ILE A 171 -2.73 -14.53 -8.86
C ILE A 171 -3.70 -15.55 -9.49
N PHE A 172 -3.17 -16.64 -10.05
CA PHE A 172 -3.96 -17.66 -10.71
C PHE A 172 -4.40 -18.82 -9.82
N MET A 173 -3.79 -18.96 -8.62
CA MET A 173 -4.10 -20.05 -7.70
C MET A 173 -4.97 -19.61 -6.53
N LEU A 174 -5.03 -18.32 -6.18
CA LEU A 174 -5.97 -17.77 -5.21
C LEU A 174 -7.43 -18.03 -5.64
N ASN A 175 -8.39 -17.82 -4.72
CA ASN A 175 -9.81 -18.01 -4.95
C ASN A 175 -10.13 -19.45 -5.42
N ASN A 176 -9.71 -20.43 -4.63
CA ASN A 176 -9.92 -21.87 -4.93
C ASN A 176 -9.42 -22.28 -6.30
N LYS A 177 -8.25 -21.78 -6.71
CA LYS A 177 -7.59 -22.06 -8.01
C LYS A 177 -8.29 -21.45 -9.24
N GLU A 178 -9.34 -20.67 -9.05
CA GLU A 178 -9.98 -19.95 -10.16
C GLU A 178 -9.19 -18.70 -10.59
N GLY A 179 -8.36 -18.21 -9.70
CA GLY A 179 -7.65 -16.94 -9.83
C GLY A 179 -8.50 -15.73 -9.39
N VAL A 180 -7.84 -14.62 -9.24
CA VAL A 180 -8.50 -13.36 -8.88
C VAL A 180 -8.88 -12.55 -10.11
N ASP A 181 -9.95 -11.78 -10.00
CA ASP A 181 -10.40 -10.91 -11.09
C ASP A 181 -9.63 -9.57 -11.09
N ILE A 182 -9.26 -9.10 -9.90
CA ILE A 182 -8.59 -7.79 -9.72
C ILE A 182 -7.35 -7.94 -8.85
N CYS A 183 -6.22 -7.46 -9.38
CA CYS A 183 -4.99 -7.28 -8.64
C CYS A 183 -4.94 -5.84 -8.13
N GLN A 184 -5.28 -5.62 -6.85
CA GLN A 184 -5.27 -4.30 -6.21
C GLN A 184 -3.99 -4.14 -5.40
N LEU A 185 -2.90 -3.66 -6.00
CA LEU A 185 -1.58 -3.55 -5.39
C LEU A 185 -0.99 -2.14 -5.56
N GLY A 186 0.15 -1.89 -4.92
CA GLY A 186 0.89 -0.65 -5.13
C GLY A 186 1.46 -0.52 -6.53
N MET A 187 1.74 0.73 -6.96
CA MET A 187 2.41 1.01 -8.24
C MET A 187 3.73 0.26 -8.40
N ASP A 188 4.41 -0.07 -7.30
CA ASP A 188 5.63 -0.88 -7.30
C ASP A 188 5.41 -2.33 -7.77
N GLN A 189 4.19 -2.83 -7.80
CA GLN A 189 3.83 -4.17 -8.26
C GLN A 189 3.36 -4.21 -9.73
N ARG A 190 3.34 -3.06 -10.40
CA ARG A 190 2.82 -2.91 -11.78
C ARG A 190 3.43 -3.90 -12.76
N LYS A 191 4.75 -4.08 -12.74
CA LYS A 191 5.45 -4.95 -13.71
C LYS A 191 5.08 -6.42 -13.57
N VAL A 192 4.85 -6.90 -12.34
CA VAL A 192 4.40 -8.28 -12.10
C VAL A 192 2.95 -8.48 -12.52
N ASN A 193 2.08 -7.50 -12.23
CA ASN A 193 0.69 -7.55 -12.68
C ASN A 193 0.59 -7.56 -14.22
N MET A 194 1.45 -6.77 -14.90
CA MET A 194 1.54 -6.81 -16.35
C MET A 194 2.03 -8.16 -16.88
N LEU A 195 3.00 -8.79 -16.20
CA LEU A 195 3.44 -10.13 -16.54
C LEU A 195 2.29 -11.14 -16.43
N ALA A 196 1.50 -11.12 -15.35
CA ALA A 196 0.34 -11.98 -15.20
C ALA A 196 -0.67 -11.79 -16.35
N ARG A 197 -0.95 -10.53 -16.73
CA ARG A 197 -1.85 -10.21 -17.85
C ARG A 197 -1.33 -10.71 -19.19
N GLU A 198 -0.02 -10.59 -19.44
CA GLU A 198 0.63 -11.03 -20.69
C GLU A 198 0.47 -12.54 -20.93
N ILE A 199 0.59 -13.34 -19.86
CA ILE A 199 0.62 -14.81 -20.01
C ILE A 199 -0.73 -15.48 -19.72
N ALA A 200 -1.73 -14.75 -19.27
CA ALA A 200 -3.02 -15.30 -18.85
C ALA A 200 -3.67 -16.17 -19.94
N GLU A 201 -3.73 -15.70 -21.19
CA GLU A 201 -4.34 -16.42 -22.32
C GLU A 201 -3.59 -17.73 -22.64
N ASN A 202 -2.26 -17.71 -22.57
CA ASN A 202 -1.44 -18.91 -22.78
C ASN A 202 -1.65 -19.97 -21.68
N LEU A 203 -2.15 -19.57 -20.51
CA LEU A 203 -2.54 -20.46 -19.42
C LEU A 203 -4.00 -20.88 -19.48
N GLY A 204 -4.76 -20.42 -20.48
CA GLY A 204 -6.22 -20.61 -20.53
C GLY A 204 -6.96 -19.88 -19.41
N ARG A 205 -6.38 -18.78 -18.89
CA ARG A 205 -6.92 -17.97 -17.79
C ARG A 205 -7.40 -16.61 -18.27
N LYS A 206 -8.35 -16.02 -17.54
CA LYS A 206 -8.76 -14.63 -17.77
C LYS A 206 -7.65 -13.68 -17.34
N LYS A 207 -7.49 -12.58 -18.07
CA LYS A 207 -6.57 -11.49 -17.68
C LYS A 207 -7.09 -10.82 -16.41
N PRO A 208 -6.32 -10.77 -15.30
CA PRO A 208 -6.72 -10.01 -14.14
C PRO A 208 -6.69 -8.52 -14.45
N ILE A 209 -7.63 -7.77 -13.92
CA ILE A 209 -7.60 -6.30 -14.00
C ILE A 209 -6.61 -5.78 -12.95
N ALA A 210 -5.71 -4.90 -13.35
CA ALA A 210 -4.77 -4.29 -12.42
C ALA A 210 -5.31 -2.93 -11.97
N VAL A 211 -5.47 -2.78 -10.65
CA VAL A 211 -5.81 -1.53 -10.00
C VAL A 211 -4.66 -1.15 -9.08
N HIS A 212 -3.86 -0.19 -9.52
CA HIS A 212 -2.70 0.23 -8.75
C HIS A 212 -3.02 1.46 -7.91
N HIS A 213 -2.52 1.45 -6.67
CA HIS A 213 -2.65 2.58 -5.77
C HIS A 213 -1.31 3.29 -5.58
N HIS A 214 -1.43 4.57 -5.29
CA HIS A 214 -0.32 5.45 -4.94
C HIS A 214 0.43 4.95 -3.71
N LEU A 215 1.75 5.14 -3.70
CA LEU A 215 2.62 4.83 -2.58
C LEU A 215 2.98 6.13 -1.87
N LEU A 216 2.55 6.30 -0.62
CA LEU A 216 2.85 7.50 0.15
C LEU A 216 4.35 7.78 0.18
N LEU A 217 4.70 9.03 -0.07
CA LEU A 217 6.07 9.51 0.02
C LEU A 217 6.61 9.45 1.46
N GLY A 218 7.89 9.13 1.57
CA GLY A 218 8.61 9.34 2.82
C GLY A 218 8.72 10.84 3.14
N LEU A 219 8.72 11.20 4.42
CA LEU A 219 8.63 12.58 4.89
C LEU A 219 9.73 13.51 4.39
N GLN A 220 10.85 12.98 3.89
CA GLN A 220 11.98 13.75 3.32
C GLN A 220 12.07 13.61 1.80
N ALA A 221 11.00 13.13 1.14
CA ALA A 221 10.93 13.10 -0.31
C ALA A 221 10.89 14.53 -0.87
N GLY A 222 11.53 14.75 -2.00
CA GLY A 222 11.48 16.05 -2.69
C GLY A 222 12.78 16.85 -2.76
N GLU A 223 13.85 16.49 -2.04
CA GLU A 223 15.13 17.23 -2.03
C GLU A 223 15.90 17.22 -3.37
N ARG A 224 15.49 16.43 -4.37
CA ARG A 224 16.17 16.39 -5.68
C ARG A 224 15.16 16.41 -6.82
N MET A 225 14.99 17.55 -7.44
CA MET A 225 14.18 17.71 -8.66
C MET A 225 15.03 17.55 -9.92
N GLY A 226 14.56 16.71 -10.89
CA GLY A 226 15.06 16.61 -12.26
C GLY A 226 13.89 16.44 -13.21
N LYS A 227 14.08 16.68 -14.52
CA LYS A 227 13.12 16.29 -15.56
C LYS A 227 13.32 14.82 -15.87
N PHE A 228 12.26 14.03 -15.80
CA PHE A 228 12.26 12.57 -16.00
C PHE A 228 11.20 12.20 -17.02
N ASP A 229 11.39 11.06 -17.74
CA ASP A 229 10.32 10.41 -18.49
C ASP A 229 9.32 9.72 -17.56
N GLU A 230 8.19 9.20 -18.09
CA GLU A 230 7.13 8.58 -17.27
C GLU A 230 7.62 7.39 -16.45
N ASP A 231 8.46 6.51 -17.05
CA ASP A 231 8.99 5.35 -16.35
C ASP A 231 9.99 5.75 -15.26
N GLU A 232 10.79 6.79 -15.50
CA GLU A 232 11.68 7.37 -14.50
C GLU A 232 10.91 8.06 -13.37
N LYS A 233 9.79 8.74 -13.68
CA LYS A 233 8.91 9.34 -12.67
C LYS A 233 8.36 8.28 -11.72
N ILE A 234 7.78 7.19 -12.26
CA ILE A 234 7.26 6.07 -11.47
C ILE A 234 8.37 5.42 -10.63
N ASN A 235 9.53 5.15 -11.21
CA ASN A 235 10.66 4.55 -10.48
C ASN A 235 11.16 5.47 -9.36
N ARG A 236 11.10 6.77 -9.55
CA ARG A 236 11.48 7.78 -8.54
C ARG A 236 10.49 7.80 -7.39
N GLU A 237 9.20 7.87 -7.65
CA GLU A 237 8.15 7.82 -6.62
C GLU A 237 8.28 6.55 -5.79
N ILE A 238 8.53 5.40 -6.43
CA ILE A 238 8.81 4.13 -5.73
C ILE A 238 10.05 4.23 -4.84
N SER A 239 11.11 4.91 -5.27
CA SER A 239 12.36 5.04 -4.51
C SER A 239 12.23 5.95 -3.28
N PHE A 240 11.32 6.93 -3.32
CA PHE A 240 11.04 7.86 -2.23
C PHE A 240 9.84 7.46 -1.37
N LYS A 241 9.21 6.31 -1.64
CA LYS A 241 8.08 5.85 -0.86
C LYS A 241 8.40 5.71 0.63
N MET A 242 7.40 5.94 1.46
CA MET A 242 7.47 5.69 2.91
C MET A 242 7.89 4.25 3.18
N SER A 243 8.93 4.07 3.98
CA SER A 243 9.54 2.75 4.18
C SER A 243 9.98 2.52 5.62
N LYS A 244 9.76 1.29 6.09
CA LYS A 244 10.22 0.80 7.40
C LYS A 244 11.74 0.84 7.57
N SER A 245 12.50 0.77 6.48
CA SER A 245 13.98 0.79 6.51
C SER A 245 14.56 2.16 6.83
N LYS A 246 13.75 3.22 6.74
CA LYS A 246 14.12 4.60 7.10
C LYS A 246 13.10 5.15 8.11
N PRO A 247 13.17 4.76 9.39
CA PRO A 247 12.13 5.05 10.38
C PRO A 247 11.79 6.54 10.55
N GLU A 248 12.79 7.43 10.43
CA GLU A 248 12.59 8.88 10.54
C GLU A 248 11.82 9.48 9.36
N THR A 249 11.72 8.75 8.25
CA THR A 249 10.95 9.19 7.07
C THR A 249 9.55 8.61 7.02
N ALA A 250 9.14 7.87 8.04
CA ALA A 250 7.84 7.19 8.10
C ALA A 250 7.11 7.48 9.42
N ILE A 251 5.81 7.71 9.32
CA ILE A 251 4.93 7.71 10.50
C ILE A 251 4.41 6.28 10.69
N PHE A 252 4.76 5.66 11.81
CA PHE A 252 4.23 4.36 12.19
C PHE A 252 2.88 4.49 12.91
N ILE A 253 2.06 3.46 12.85
CA ILE A 253 0.74 3.48 13.51
C ILE A 253 0.86 3.49 15.05
N HIS A 254 2.06 3.23 15.58
CA HIS A 254 2.39 3.23 17.00
C HIS A 254 3.19 4.45 17.45
N ASP A 255 3.51 5.39 16.54
CA ASP A 255 4.27 6.58 16.91
C ASP A 255 3.52 7.37 18.00
N SER A 256 4.25 7.82 19.02
CA SER A 256 3.71 8.71 20.05
C SER A 256 3.32 10.05 19.46
N GLU A 257 2.57 10.86 20.22
CA GLU A 257 2.22 12.22 19.80
C GLU A 257 3.47 13.08 19.56
N GLU A 258 4.48 12.89 20.40
CA GLU A 258 5.77 13.58 20.29
C GLU A 258 6.53 13.14 19.03
N ASP A 259 6.54 11.83 18.71
CA ASP A 259 7.17 11.32 17.50
C ASP A 259 6.47 11.83 16.25
N VAL A 260 5.14 11.78 16.20
CA VAL A 260 4.36 12.35 15.09
C VAL A 260 4.68 13.82 14.92
N LYS A 261 4.66 14.61 16.00
CA LYS A 261 4.99 16.03 15.98
C LYS A 261 6.40 16.27 15.45
N ARG A 262 7.39 15.61 16.02
CA ARG A 262 8.80 15.74 15.64
C ARG A 262 9.02 15.39 14.16
N LYS A 263 8.49 14.28 13.69
CA LYS A 263 8.63 13.81 12.31
C LYS A 263 7.93 14.72 11.30
N ILE A 264 6.72 15.18 11.59
CA ILE A 264 5.97 16.07 10.68
C ILE A 264 6.61 17.47 10.63
N LEU A 265 7.07 18.02 11.75
CA LEU A 265 7.75 19.31 11.75
C LEU A 265 9.03 19.28 10.89
N ASN A 266 9.76 18.16 10.90
CA ASN A 266 10.98 17.96 10.11
C ASN A 266 10.70 17.49 8.65
N ALA A 267 9.44 17.22 8.29
CA ALA A 267 9.09 16.75 6.95
C ALA A 267 9.31 17.84 5.88
N TYR A 268 9.62 17.40 4.68
CA TYR A 268 9.68 18.29 3.51
C TYR A 268 8.29 18.85 3.18
N CYS A 269 8.17 20.15 3.11
CA CYS A 269 6.91 20.84 2.81
C CYS A 269 7.20 22.25 2.28
N PRO A 270 7.68 22.37 1.04
CA PRO A 270 8.03 23.68 0.47
C PRO A 270 6.78 24.49 0.16
N PRO A 271 6.81 25.83 0.34
CA PRO A 271 5.66 26.67 0.08
C PRO A 271 5.26 26.63 -1.41
N LYS A 272 3.95 26.63 -1.68
CA LYS A 272 3.33 26.65 -3.02
C LYS A 272 3.65 25.45 -3.93
N GLN A 273 4.33 24.43 -3.45
CA GLN A 273 4.66 23.23 -4.21
C GLN A 273 3.77 22.07 -3.80
N ILE A 274 3.10 21.46 -4.77
CA ILE A 274 2.23 20.28 -4.57
C ILE A 274 3.00 19.00 -4.84
N GLU A 275 3.70 18.94 -5.98
CA GLU A 275 4.43 17.74 -6.38
C GLU A 275 5.52 17.37 -5.36
N MET A 276 5.62 16.07 -5.09
CA MET A 276 6.60 15.52 -4.14
C MET A 276 6.51 16.11 -2.72
N ASN A 277 5.32 16.57 -2.32
CA ASN A 277 5.07 17.11 -0.98
C ASN A 277 4.37 16.08 -0.09
N PRO A 278 5.10 15.39 0.81
CA PRO A 278 4.53 14.32 1.63
C PRO A 278 3.43 14.79 2.59
N ILE A 279 3.44 16.07 2.97
CA ILE A 279 2.41 16.61 3.88
C ILE A 279 1.08 16.75 3.15
N LEU A 280 1.10 17.23 1.90
CA LEU A 280 -0.10 17.29 1.06
C LEU A 280 -0.61 15.91 0.66
N GLU A 281 0.28 14.92 0.46
CA GLU A 281 -0.15 13.53 0.23
C GLU A 281 -0.87 12.94 1.45
N ILE A 282 -0.38 13.18 2.66
CA ILE A 282 -1.08 12.76 3.88
C ILE A 282 -2.46 13.41 3.95
N CYS A 283 -2.60 14.69 3.58
CA CYS A 283 -3.90 15.34 3.50
C CYS A 283 -4.80 14.65 2.48
N LYS A 284 -4.33 14.45 1.25
CA LYS A 284 -5.09 13.87 0.14
C LYS A 284 -5.55 12.44 0.40
N TYR A 285 -4.60 11.60 0.79
CA TYR A 285 -4.82 10.15 0.80
C TYR A 285 -5.26 9.60 2.16
N ILE A 286 -5.15 10.39 3.24
CA ILE A 286 -5.53 9.96 4.59
C ILE A 286 -6.55 10.91 5.21
N ILE A 287 -6.22 12.21 5.37
CA ILE A 287 -7.07 13.11 6.13
C ILE A 287 -8.41 13.32 5.44
N PHE A 288 -8.44 13.77 4.16
CA PHE A 288 -9.67 13.95 3.39
C PHE A 288 -10.36 12.64 2.98
N ARG A 289 -9.76 11.48 3.30
CA ARG A 289 -10.43 10.19 3.20
C ARG A 289 -11.12 9.75 4.49
N LYS A 290 -10.84 10.42 5.61
CA LYS A 290 -11.40 10.11 6.93
C LYS A 290 -12.26 11.24 7.50
N PHE A 291 -12.09 12.45 7.03
CA PHE A 291 -12.80 13.64 7.49
C PHE A 291 -13.38 14.42 6.31
N ASP A 292 -14.59 14.94 6.49
CA ASP A 292 -15.30 15.74 5.48
C ASP A 292 -14.75 17.17 5.38
N ARG A 293 -13.93 17.59 6.35
CA ARG A 293 -13.32 18.92 6.40
C ARG A 293 -12.02 18.91 7.22
N MET A 294 -11.20 19.92 6.95
CA MET A 294 -9.97 20.20 7.69
C MET A 294 -9.97 21.64 8.17
N ILE A 295 -9.66 21.87 9.46
CA ILE A 295 -9.53 23.19 10.04
C ILE A 295 -8.05 23.47 10.27
N ILE A 296 -7.53 24.53 9.65
CA ILE A 296 -6.18 25.05 9.91
C ILE A 296 -6.31 26.19 10.90
N LYS A 297 -5.81 26.00 12.13
CA LYS A 297 -5.82 26.99 13.20
C LYS A 297 -4.70 28.00 13.01
N ARG A 298 -5.03 29.29 13.05
CA ARG A 298 -4.08 30.40 12.93
C ARG A 298 -4.49 31.54 13.86
N GLU A 299 -3.50 32.32 14.28
CA GLU A 299 -3.77 33.55 15.03
C GLU A 299 -4.49 34.58 14.14
N GLU A 300 -5.31 35.44 14.76
CA GLU A 300 -6.06 36.52 14.08
C GLU A 300 -5.15 37.43 13.21
N LYS A 301 -3.95 37.74 13.68
CA LYS A 301 -2.96 38.54 12.92
C LYS A 301 -2.54 37.90 11.58
N TYR A 302 -2.75 36.60 11.40
CA TYR A 302 -2.51 35.86 10.15
C TYR A 302 -3.80 35.52 9.41
N GLY A 303 -4.92 36.15 9.75
CA GLY A 303 -6.22 36.01 9.10
C GLY A 303 -7.16 34.98 9.75
N GLY A 304 -6.83 34.49 10.98
CA GLY A 304 -7.67 33.54 11.71
C GLY A 304 -7.74 32.14 11.10
N ASN A 305 -8.61 31.30 11.65
CA ASN A 305 -8.76 29.90 11.23
C ASN A 305 -9.31 29.79 9.78
N ILE A 306 -8.86 28.78 9.05
CA ILE A 306 -9.42 28.41 7.73
C ILE A 306 -10.08 27.04 7.84
N GLU A 307 -11.34 26.96 7.42
CA GLU A 307 -12.04 25.69 7.19
C GLU A 307 -11.92 25.32 5.71
N ILE A 308 -11.56 24.09 5.44
CA ILE A 308 -11.31 23.55 4.10
C ILE A 308 -12.16 22.29 3.92
N LEU A 309 -12.98 22.27 2.88
CA LEU A 309 -14.02 21.24 2.67
C LEU A 309 -13.57 20.12 1.70
N SER A 310 -12.45 20.33 0.97
CA SER A 310 -11.94 19.30 0.06
C SER A 310 -10.42 19.43 -0.13
N TYR A 311 -9.81 18.35 -0.64
CA TYR A 311 -8.38 18.40 -0.96
C TYR A 311 -8.08 19.40 -2.09
N GLU A 312 -8.95 19.50 -3.08
CA GLU A 312 -8.81 20.44 -4.21
C GLU A 312 -8.80 21.89 -3.73
N GLU A 313 -9.61 22.22 -2.73
CA GLU A 313 -9.60 23.53 -2.09
C GLU A 313 -8.29 23.77 -1.33
N LEU A 314 -7.81 22.79 -0.55
CA LEU A 314 -6.51 22.85 0.11
C LEU A 314 -5.39 23.11 -0.88
N GLU A 315 -5.36 22.34 -1.97
CA GLU A 315 -4.35 22.44 -3.03
C GLU A 315 -4.30 23.85 -3.63
N LYS A 316 -5.46 24.40 -3.97
CA LYS A 316 -5.58 25.76 -4.51
C LYS A 316 -5.08 26.81 -3.52
N LEU A 317 -5.52 26.76 -2.27
CA LEU A 317 -5.10 27.69 -1.23
C LEU A 317 -3.59 27.62 -0.96
N TYR A 318 -3.01 26.41 -1.05
CA TYR A 318 -1.58 26.20 -0.84
C TYR A 318 -0.73 26.75 -2.02
N ILE A 319 -1.15 26.52 -3.26
CA ILE A 319 -0.50 27.09 -4.47
C ILE A 319 -0.55 28.63 -4.44
N ASP A 320 -1.69 29.21 -4.06
CA ASP A 320 -1.89 30.65 -3.91
C ASP A 320 -1.02 31.25 -2.79
N GLY A 321 -0.44 30.41 -1.92
CA GLY A 321 0.36 30.82 -0.75
C GLY A 321 -0.48 31.38 0.40
N LYS A 322 -1.77 31.05 0.44
CA LYS A 322 -2.70 31.46 1.52
C LYS A 322 -2.55 30.59 2.78
N ILE A 323 -1.86 29.45 2.66
CA ILE A 323 -1.55 28.54 3.76
C ILE A 323 -0.04 28.43 3.90
N HIS A 324 0.46 28.79 5.08
CA HIS A 324 1.88 28.63 5.40
C HIS A 324 2.20 27.14 5.69
N PRO A 325 3.37 26.61 5.23
CA PRO A 325 3.75 25.22 5.49
C PRO A 325 3.69 24.79 6.97
N LEU A 326 4.05 25.67 7.89
CA LEU A 326 4.01 25.36 9.32
C LEU A 326 2.58 25.20 9.83
N ASP A 327 1.65 26.06 9.37
CA ASP A 327 0.24 25.97 9.76
C ASP A 327 -0.38 24.65 9.25
N LEU A 328 -0.06 24.27 8.01
CA LEU A 328 -0.47 23.01 7.44
C LEU A 328 0.11 21.82 8.24
N LYS A 329 1.40 21.85 8.56
CA LYS A 329 2.04 20.81 9.39
C LYS A 329 1.38 20.67 10.75
N ASN A 330 1.09 21.77 11.42
CA ASN A 330 0.43 21.75 12.73
C ASN A 330 -0.97 21.12 12.64
N ALA A 331 -1.74 21.45 11.62
CA ALA A 331 -3.03 20.82 11.39
C ALA A 331 -2.89 19.31 11.11
N VAL A 332 -1.93 18.90 10.27
CA VAL A 332 -1.67 17.48 9.96
C VAL A 332 -1.28 16.71 11.23
N ILE A 333 -0.50 17.30 12.14
CA ILE A 333 -0.16 16.69 13.44
C ILE A 333 -1.44 16.43 14.26
N GLU A 334 -2.33 17.41 14.36
CA GLU A 334 -3.61 17.24 15.08
C GLU A 334 -4.43 16.09 14.49
N TYR A 335 -4.70 16.13 13.18
CA TYR A 335 -5.52 15.10 12.52
C TYR A 335 -4.89 13.71 12.56
N LEU A 336 -3.58 13.59 12.42
CA LEU A 336 -2.89 12.32 12.56
C LEU A 336 -3.01 11.76 13.98
N ASN A 337 -2.89 12.61 15.02
CA ASN A 337 -3.04 12.14 16.38
C ASN A 337 -4.47 11.67 16.68
N ILE A 338 -5.50 12.36 16.18
CA ILE A 338 -6.90 11.90 16.25
C ILE A 338 -7.07 10.51 15.57
N ILE A 339 -6.41 10.28 14.44
CA ILE A 339 -6.47 8.99 13.73
C ILE A 339 -5.71 7.89 14.48
N LEU A 340 -4.55 8.21 15.06
CA LEU A 340 -3.64 7.24 15.66
C LEU A 340 -4.00 6.89 17.10
N GLU A 341 -4.68 7.78 17.84
CA GLU A 341 -5.07 7.54 19.24
C GLU A 341 -5.88 6.24 19.42
N PRO A 342 -6.98 5.98 18.68
CA PRO A 342 -7.71 4.73 18.83
C PRO A 342 -6.87 3.50 18.45
N ILE A 343 -5.89 3.65 17.56
CA ILE A 343 -4.98 2.57 17.17
C ILE A 343 -4.02 2.27 18.33
N ARG A 344 -3.42 3.29 18.94
CA ARG A 344 -2.57 3.14 20.13
C ARG A 344 -3.33 2.45 21.27
N ASN A 345 -4.55 2.91 21.55
CA ASN A 345 -5.42 2.33 22.57
C ASN A 345 -5.81 0.86 22.26
N TYR A 346 -5.96 0.50 20.99
CA TYR A 346 -6.21 -0.89 20.60
C TYR A 346 -5.07 -1.82 21.02
N PHE A 347 -3.82 -1.37 20.89
CA PHE A 347 -2.63 -2.15 21.20
C PHE A 347 -2.27 -2.15 22.71
N GLU A 348 -3.08 -1.51 23.57
CA GLU A 348 -3.04 -1.76 25.01
C GLU A 348 -3.64 -3.13 25.40
N LYS A 349 -4.44 -3.75 24.54
CA LYS A 349 -5.00 -5.11 24.73
C LYS A 349 -3.88 -6.16 24.71
N GLU A 350 -3.91 -7.06 25.68
CA GLU A 350 -2.82 -8.02 25.95
C GLU A 350 -2.32 -8.78 24.70
N ASN A 351 -3.21 -9.35 23.89
CA ASN A 351 -2.82 -10.15 22.72
C ASN A 351 -2.20 -9.27 21.62
N ALA A 352 -2.80 -8.12 21.30
CA ALA A 352 -2.29 -7.20 20.31
C ALA A 352 -0.94 -6.62 20.74
N ARG A 353 -0.81 -6.25 22.03
CA ARG A 353 0.42 -5.74 22.62
C ARG A 353 1.57 -6.74 22.53
N LYS A 354 1.34 -8.01 22.86
CA LYS A 354 2.36 -9.06 22.75
C LYS A 354 2.90 -9.17 21.32
N LEU A 355 2.03 -9.18 20.32
CA LEU A 355 2.44 -9.24 18.91
C LEU A 355 3.26 -8.00 18.51
N TYR A 356 2.81 -6.81 18.91
CA TYR A 356 3.54 -5.58 18.66
C TYR A 356 4.94 -5.60 19.27
N GLU A 357 5.08 -6.02 20.54
CA GLU A 357 6.37 -6.08 21.23
C GLU A 357 7.32 -7.08 20.55
N ILE A 358 6.85 -8.27 20.16
CA ILE A 358 7.65 -9.26 19.43
C ILE A 358 8.20 -8.66 18.13
N VAL A 359 7.34 -8.02 17.33
CA VAL A 359 7.75 -7.46 16.04
C VAL A 359 8.68 -6.26 16.22
N LYS A 360 8.43 -5.41 17.22
CA LYS A 360 9.28 -4.26 17.56
C LYS A 360 10.68 -4.71 17.97
N MET A 361 10.79 -5.68 18.86
CA MET A 361 12.09 -6.23 19.29
C MET A 361 12.85 -6.88 18.13
N ALA A 362 12.16 -7.64 17.28
CA ALA A 362 12.76 -8.27 16.12
C ALA A 362 13.30 -7.27 15.06
N GLN A 363 12.81 -6.03 15.04
CA GLN A 363 13.37 -4.97 14.18
C GLN A 363 14.67 -4.37 14.72
N ILE A 364 14.87 -4.37 16.04
CA ILE A 364 16.05 -3.76 16.68
C ILE A 364 17.29 -4.66 16.54
N ILE A 365 17.10 -5.95 16.39
CA ILE A 365 18.18 -6.98 16.32
C ILE A 365 18.82 -7.07 14.92
N ARG A 366 18.52 -6.16 14.00
CA ARG A 366 19.13 -6.09 12.66
C ARG A 366 20.49 -5.44 12.64
#